data_292ffa0e9feae4e40e17df4a5440815f
#
_entry.id   292ffa0e9feae4e40e17df4a5440815f
#
_cell.length_a   1.000
_cell.length_b   1.000
_cell.length_c   1.000
_cell.angle_alpha   90.00
_cell.angle_beta   90.00
_cell.angle_gamma   90.00
#
_symmetry.space_group_name_H-M   'P 1'
#
loop_
_entity.id
_entity.type
_entity.pdbx_description
1 polymer ?
#
loop_
_entity_poly.entity_id
_entity_poly.type
_entity_poly.pdbx_seq_one_letter_code
_entity_poly.pdbx_strand_id
1 'polypeptide(L)'
;MGIAPRHMKTRTSTQNLRKRVRYHFRGNAAGSTLRLTLGCLLGLELRRVGSGGRMTFCAAGEARLSQWMAENAQVCWFEDPEPWTAESELIAQLDLPLNLDQNSHNGFHPQLKELRAQARQRARDLPVSH
;
A
#
# COMPACT_ATOMS: atom_id res chain seq x y z
N MET A 1 -3.52 -2.82 6.84
CA MET A 1 -2.66 -3.67 7.70
C MET A 1 -1.48 -4.20 6.91
N GLY A 2 -0.38 -4.45 7.54
CA GLY A 2 0.79 -5.04 6.91
C GLY A 2 1.67 -5.77 7.89
N ILE A 3 2.37 -6.78 7.40
CA ILE A 3 3.31 -7.59 8.17
C ILE A 3 4.72 -7.54 7.59
N ALA A 4 5.70 -7.79 8.42
CA ALA A 4 7.09 -7.99 8.03
C ALA A 4 7.75 -9.01 8.96
N PRO A 5 8.35 -10.08 8.43
CA PRO A 5 8.36 -10.53 7.03
C PRO A 5 7.05 -11.23 6.62
N ARG A 6 6.82 -11.35 5.33
CA ARG A 6 5.59 -11.96 4.79
C ARG A 6 5.56 -13.50 4.87
N HIS A 7 6.71 -14.16 4.85
CA HIS A 7 6.80 -15.63 4.87
C HIS A 7 8.04 -16.10 5.61
N MET A 8 7.87 -17.19 6.36
CA MET A 8 8.96 -17.84 7.10
C MET A 8 9.86 -18.72 6.24
N LYS A 9 9.46 -19.02 5.00
CA LYS A 9 10.23 -19.94 4.15
C LYS A 9 11.39 -19.25 3.45
N THR A 10 12.59 -19.60 3.84
CA THR A 10 13.83 -19.73 3.08
C THR A 10 14.76 -18.54 2.93
N ARG A 11 14.51 -17.33 3.41
CA ARG A 11 15.55 -16.28 3.46
C ARG A 11 15.36 -15.38 4.65
N THR A 12 16.44 -15.11 5.35
CA THR A 12 16.57 -13.94 6.24
C THR A 12 16.19 -12.68 5.46
N SER A 13 14.91 -12.33 5.53
CA SER A 13 14.45 -11.05 4.98
C SER A 13 15.11 -9.94 5.76
N THR A 14 15.80 -9.02 5.07
CA THR A 14 16.29 -7.78 5.68
C THR A 14 15.16 -6.82 6.02
N GLN A 15 13.94 -7.15 5.62
CA GLN A 15 12.74 -6.38 5.92
C GLN A 15 12.35 -6.57 7.39
N ASN A 16 12.18 -5.48 8.11
CA ASN A 16 11.67 -5.45 9.48
C ASN A 16 10.58 -4.37 9.62
N LEU A 17 9.89 -4.36 10.75
CA LEU A 17 8.80 -3.41 11.02
C LEU A 17 9.21 -1.95 10.82
N ARG A 18 10.39 -1.57 11.33
CA ARG A 18 10.89 -0.20 11.22
C ARG A 18 11.08 0.24 9.78
N LYS A 19 11.70 -0.60 8.96
CA LYS A 19 11.91 -0.34 7.53
C LYS A 19 10.58 -0.25 6.79
N ARG A 20 9.64 -1.15 7.10
CA ARG A 20 8.34 -1.18 6.48
C ARG A 20 7.52 0.06 6.81
N VAL A 21 7.44 0.44 8.08
CA VAL A 21 6.75 1.67 8.51
C VAL A 21 7.38 2.89 7.85
N ARG A 22 8.71 3.00 7.87
CA ARG A 22 9.41 4.09 7.18
C ARG A 22 9.08 4.15 5.71
N TYR A 23 9.02 3.02 5.03
CA TYR A 23 8.70 2.97 3.61
C TYR A 23 7.25 3.43 3.32
N HIS A 24 6.30 3.09 4.16
CA HIS A 24 4.94 3.60 4.03
C HIS A 24 4.88 5.13 4.11
N PHE A 25 5.63 5.73 5.01
CA PHE A 25 5.64 7.19 5.19
C PHE A 25 6.51 7.94 4.17
N ARG A 26 7.58 7.35 3.66
CA ARG A 26 8.59 8.05 2.84
C ARG A 26 8.94 7.35 1.52
N GLY A 27 8.37 6.20 1.24
CA GLY A 27 8.58 5.48 0.00
C GLY A 27 7.71 6.00 -1.16
N ASN A 28 7.32 5.07 -2.02
CA ASN A 28 6.44 5.36 -3.14
C ASN A 28 5.38 4.28 -3.35
N ALA A 29 4.41 4.55 -4.22
CA ALA A 29 3.29 3.66 -4.47
C ALA A 29 3.69 2.30 -5.07
N ALA A 30 4.82 2.21 -5.77
CA ALA A 30 5.28 0.94 -6.35
C ALA A 30 5.68 -0.09 -5.29
N GLY A 31 6.21 0.36 -4.16
CA GLY A 31 6.64 -0.52 -3.07
C GLY A 31 5.71 -0.53 -1.85
N SER A 32 4.65 0.27 -1.86
CA SER A 32 3.70 0.36 -0.74
C SER A 32 2.26 0.36 -1.25
N THR A 33 1.57 -0.74 -1.01
CA THR A 33 0.13 -0.86 -1.32
C THR A 33 -0.70 0.15 -0.55
N LEU A 34 -0.32 0.48 0.68
CA LEU A 34 -0.98 1.53 1.46
C LEU A 34 -0.87 2.89 0.76
N ARG A 35 0.32 3.26 0.30
CA ARG A 35 0.51 4.51 -0.45
C ARG A 35 -0.29 4.53 -1.74
N LEU A 36 -0.29 3.43 -2.49
CA LEU A 36 -1.11 3.31 -3.69
C LEU A 36 -2.59 3.56 -3.38
N THR A 37 -3.11 2.90 -2.36
CA THR A 37 -4.51 3.02 -1.95
C THR A 37 -4.85 4.45 -1.53
N LEU A 38 -4.07 5.02 -0.63
CA LEU A 38 -4.31 6.39 -0.14
C LEU A 38 -4.17 7.43 -1.25
N GLY A 39 -3.18 7.29 -2.11
CA GLY A 39 -3.00 8.21 -3.24
C GLY A 39 -4.15 8.14 -4.24
N CYS A 40 -4.68 6.95 -4.53
CA CYS A 40 -5.87 6.80 -5.36
C CYS A 40 -7.10 7.48 -4.72
N LEU A 41 -7.30 7.30 -3.42
CA LEU A 41 -8.39 7.94 -2.67
C LEU A 41 -8.26 9.47 -2.63
N LEU A 42 -7.05 9.99 -2.56
CA LEU A 42 -6.75 11.42 -2.60
C LEU A 42 -6.78 12.00 -4.03
N GLY A 43 -7.09 11.19 -5.04
CA GLY A 43 -7.17 11.62 -6.43
C GLY A 43 -5.82 11.93 -7.08
N LEU A 44 -4.73 11.36 -6.58
CA LEU A 44 -3.40 11.53 -7.18
C LEU A 44 -3.27 10.73 -8.47
N GLU A 45 -2.61 11.31 -9.48
CA GLU A 45 -2.42 10.65 -10.76
C GLU A 45 -1.29 9.62 -10.69
N LEU A 46 -1.65 8.37 -10.92
CA LEU A 46 -0.70 7.26 -11.03
C LEU A 46 -0.08 7.26 -12.43
N ARG A 47 1.22 7.06 -12.51
CA ARG A 47 1.97 7.05 -13.78
C ARG A 47 2.89 5.85 -13.86
N ARG A 48 3.06 5.32 -15.07
CA ARG A 48 4.13 4.36 -15.35
C ARG A 48 5.46 5.08 -15.34
N VAL A 49 6.48 4.44 -14.74
CA VAL A 49 7.84 4.98 -14.66
C VAL A 49 8.88 3.95 -15.07
N GLY A 50 9.93 4.39 -15.71
CA GLY A 50 11.00 3.51 -16.18
C GLY A 50 10.59 2.61 -17.33
N SER A 51 11.33 1.52 -17.55
CA SER A 51 11.14 0.59 -18.67
C SER A 51 10.17 -0.56 -18.39
N GLY A 52 9.65 -0.67 -17.17
CA GLY A 52 8.80 -1.79 -16.73
C GLY A 52 7.38 -1.38 -16.38
N GLY A 53 6.65 -2.29 -15.76
CA GLY A 53 5.29 -2.07 -15.27
C GLY A 53 5.20 -1.31 -13.94
N ARG A 54 6.28 -0.69 -13.48
CA ARG A 54 6.32 0.06 -12.23
C ARG A 54 5.45 1.30 -12.34
N MET A 55 4.63 1.52 -11.31
CA MET A 55 3.73 2.68 -11.24
C MET A 55 3.93 3.42 -9.93
N THR A 56 4.09 4.75 -10.02
CA THR A 56 4.18 5.65 -8.87
C THR A 56 3.32 6.88 -9.12
N PHE A 57 3.02 7.64 -8.10
CA PHE A 57 2.58 9.03 -8.29
C PHE A 57 3.79 9.86 -8.74
N CYS A 58 3.55 10.99 -9.39
CA CYS A 58 4.65 11.90 -9.71
C CYS A 58 5.36 12.39 -8.43
N ALA A 59 6.56 12.95 -8.56
CA ALA A 59 7.34 13.40 -7.40
C ALA A 59 6.53 14.33 -6.48
N ALA A 60 5.77 15.28 -7.04
CA ALA A 60 4.91 16.17 -6.29
C ALA A 60 3.75 15.42 -5.61
N GLY A 61 3.17 14.42 -6.29
CA GLY A 61 2.11 13.57 -5.74
C GLY A 61 2.59 12.73 -4.58
N GLU A 62 3.76 12.09 -4.71
CA GLU A 62 4.37 11.32 -3.62
C GLU A 62 4.73 12.21 -2.42
N ALA A 63 5.23 13.41 -2.65
CA ALA A 63 5.54 14.38 -1.59
C ALA A 63 4.26 14.83 -0.86
N ARG A 64 3.20 15.14 -1.61
CA ARG A 64 1.88 15.49 -1.06
C ARG A 64 1.31 14.37 -0.21
N LEU A 65 1.41 13.13 -0.68
CA LEU A 65 0.96 11.96 0.07
C LEU A 65 1.78 11.77 1.35
N SER A 66 3.09 11.93 1.30
CA SER A 66 3.94 11.86 2.49
C SER A 66 3.59 12.91 3.52
N GLN A 67 3.32 14.14 3.09
CA GLN A 67 2.85 15.21 3.96
C GLN A 67 1.50 14.87 4.59
N TRP A 68 0.54 14.44 3.77
CA TRP A 68 -0.79 14.06 4.25
C TRP A 68 -0.70 12.94 5.31
N MET A 69 0.13 11.92 5.06
CA MET A 69 0.34 10.83 6.03
C MET A 69 0.98 11.32 7.32
N ALA A 70 1.95 12.22 7.25
CA ALA A 70 2.57 12.79 8.44
C ALA A 70 1.56 13.56 9.31
N GLU A 71 0.58 14.21 8.68
CA GLU A 71 -0.43 15.01 9.36
C GLU A 71 -1.62 14.17 9.88
N ASN A 72 -1.97 13.08 9.18
CA ASN A 72 -3.24 12.38 9.39
C ASN A 72 -3.09 10.90 9.77
N ALA A 73 -1.96 10.26 9.51
CA ALA A 73 -1.78 8.84 9.77
C ALA A 73 -1.07 8.60 11.09
N GLN A 74 -1.59 7.64 11.83
CA GLN A 74 -0.95 7.09 13.03
C GLN A 74 -0.64 5.62 12.79
N VAL A 75 0.41 5.11 13.42
CA VAL A 75 0.82 3.72 13.32
C VAL A 75 0.93 3.09 14.70
N CYS A 76 0.45 1.88 14.81
CA CYS A 76 0.73 1.00 15.93
C CYS A 76 1.32 -0.31 15.42
N TRP A 77 2.11 -0.97 16.23
CA TRP A 77 2.70 -2.26 15.90
C TRP A 77 2.85 -3.13 17.13
N PHE A 78 2.98 -4.41 16.90
CA PHE A 78 3.38 -5.38 17.91
C PHE A 78 4.28 -6.44 17.26
N GLU A 79 5.12 -7.08 18.05
CA GLU A 79 5.96 -8.17 17.61
C GLU A 79 5.21 -9.49 17.78
N ASP A 80 5.29 -10.35 16.76
CA ASP A 80 4.68 -11.67 16.74
C ASP A 80 5.59 -12.61 15.94
N PRO A 81 5.92 -13.82 16.45
CA PRO A 81 6.73 -14.77 15.73
C PRO A 81 6.03 -15.35 14.49
N GLU A 82 4.71 -15.31 14.44
CA GLU A 82 3.88 -15.77 13.32
C GLU A 82 2.93 -14.67 12.83
N PRO A 83 3.46 -13.55 12.30
CA PRO A 83 2.66 -12.36 12.00
C PRO A 83 1.58 -12.61 10.94
N TRP A 84 1.75 -13.59 10.04
CA TRP A 84 0.75 -13.97 9.04
C TRP A 84 -0.53 -14.53 9.66
N THR A 85 -0.43 -15.30 10.74
CA THR A 85 -1.59 -15.82 11.48
C THR A 85 -2.34 -14.68 12.16
N ALA A 86 -1.62 -13.83 12.89
CA ALA A 86 -2.18 -12.66 13.53
C ALA A 86 -2.84 -11.70 12.52
N GLU A 87 -2.20 -11.50 11.35
CA GLU A 87 -2.77 -10.67 10.27
C GLU A 87 -4.10 -11.23 9.78
N SER A 88 -4.17 -12.53 9.49
CA SER A 88 -5.40 -13.17 9.00
C SER A 88 -6.55 -13.07 10.01
N GLU A 89 -6.26 -13.30 11.28
CA GLU A 89 -7.25 -13.18 12.36
C GLU A 89 -7.75 -11.74 12.51
N LEU A 90 -6.87 -10.76 12.50
CA LEU A 90 -7.22 -9.35 12.63
C LEU A 90 -8.02 -8.85 11.42
N ILE A 91 -7.67 -9.28 10.21
CA ILE A 91 -8.45 -8.92 9.01
C ILE A 91 -9.85 -9.50 9.08
N ALA A 92 -10.02 -10.71 9.63
CA ALA A 92 -11.33 -11.32 9.80
C ALA A 92 -12.20 -10.63 10.86
N GLN A 93 -11.59 -10.02 11.88
CA GLN A 93 -12.28 -9.47 13.04
C GLN A 93 -12.49 -7.95 12.98
N LEU A 94 -11.60 -7.23 12.31
CA LEU A 94 -11.62 -5.77 12.26
C LEU A 94 -12.28 -5.24 10.98
N ASP A 95 -12.90 -4.08 11.09
CA ASP A 95 -13.33 -3.32 9.93
C ASP A 95 -12.14 -2.53 9.35
N LEU A 96 -11.60 -3.02 8.25
CA LEU A 96 -10.39 -2.49 7.61
C LEU A 96 -10.69 -2.07 6.16
N PRO A 97 -11.41 -0.97 5.93
CA PRO A 97 -11.90 -0.61 4.58
C PRO A 97 -10.79 -0.37 3.55
N LEU A 98 -9.56 -0.06 3.97
CA LEU A 98 -8.43 0.18 3.07
C LEU A 98 -7.63 -1.09 2.75
N ASN A 99 -7.98 -2.22 3.32
CA ASN A 99 -7.33 -3.50 3.09
C ASN A 99 -8.10 -4.29 2.03
N LEU A 100 -7.44 -4.79 0.97
CA LEU A 100 -8.07 -5.63 -0.04
C LEU A 100 -7.82 -7.12 0.18
N ASP A 101 -6.58 -7.47 0.52
CA ASP A 101 -6.18 -8.86 0.70
C ASP A 101 -6.96 -9.51 1.84
N GLN A 102 -7.49 -10.72 1.61
CA GLN A 102 -8.29 -11.49 2.58
C GLN A 102 -9.54 -10.74 3.11
N ASN A 103 -9.98 -9.67 2.47
CA ASN A 103 -10.99 -8.74 3.00
C ASN A 103 -12.21 -8.55 2.10
N SER A 104 -12.55 -9.57 1.29
CA SER A 104 -13.69 -9.49 0.36
C SER A 104 -15.05 -9.33 1.06
N HIS A 105 -15.12 -9.62 2.35
CA HIS A 105 -16.30 -9.44 3.19
C HIS A 105 -16.56 -7.98 3.58
N ASN A 106 -15.58 -7.09 3.43
CA ASN A 106 -15.74 -5.66 3.74
C ASN A 106 -16.60 -4.98 2.66
N GLY A 107 -17.59 -4.19 3.08
CA GLY A 107 -18.50 -3.52 2.16
C GLY A 107 -17.86 -2.52 1.20
N PHE A 108 -16.70 -1.97 1.55
CA PHE A 108 -15.94 -1.05 0.71
C PHE A 108 -15.00 -1.75 -0.29
N HIS A 109 -14.80 -3.06 -0.15
CA HIS A 109 -13.88 -3.84 -0.98
C HIS A 109 -14.11 -3.68 -2.49
N PRO A 110 -15.34 -3.81 -3.04
CA PRO A 110 -15.55 -3.67 -4.48
C PRO A 110 -15.23 -2.26 -4.99
N GLN A 111 -15.58 -1.23 -4.24
CA GLN A 111 -15.32 0.16 -4.60
C GLN A 111 -13.82 0.48 -4.60
N LEU A 112 -13.10 0.04 -3.59
CA LEU A 112 -11.66 0.24 -3.51
C LEU A 112 -10.91 -0.53 -4.61
N LYS A 113 -11.34 -1.76 -4.88
CA LYS A 113 -10.79 -2.59 -5.97
C LYS A 113 -10.95 -1.89 -7.31
N GLU A 114 -12.14 -1.38 -7.60
CA GLU A 114 -12.45 -0.66 -8.83
C GLU A 114 -11.64 0.65 -8.94
N LEU A 115 -11.58 1.44 -7.88
CA LEU A 115 -10.82 2.69 -7.85
C LEU A 115 -9.34 2.47 -8.21
N ARG A 116 -8.72 1.43 -7.64
CA ARG A 116 -7.33 1.08 -7.94
C ARG A 116 -7.15 0.54 -9.35
N ALA A 117 -8.11 -0.25 -9.84
CA ALA A 117 -8.10 -0.76 -11.21
C ALA A 117 -8.17 0.37 -12.23
N GLN A 118 -9.05 1.34 -12.03
CA GLN A 118 -9.20 2.52 -12.89
C GLN A 118 -7.95 3.40 -12.86
N ALA A 119 -7.34 3.61 -11.69
CA ALA A 119 -6.09 4.37 -11.60
C ALA A 119 -4.96 3.71 -12.40
N ARG A 120 -4.83 2.39 -12.29
CA ARG A 120 -3.85 1.62 -13.06
C ARG A 120 -4.14 1.63 -14.56
N GLN A 121 -5.41 1.55 -14.96
CA GLN A 121 -5.79 1.63 -16.37
C GLN A 121 -5.42 3.00 -16.95
N ARG A 122 -5.78 4.08 -16.28
CA ARG A 122 -5.38 5.45 -16.69
C ARG A 122 -3.86 5.58 -16.81
N ALA A 123 -3.10 5.00 -15.88
CA ALA A 123 -1.64 5.02 -15.94
C ALA A 123 -1.08 4.26 -17.15
N ARG A 124 -1.77 3.20 -17.62
CA ARG A 124 -1.39 2.48 -18.85
C ARG A 124 -1.68 3.29 -20.09
N ASP A 125 -2.76 4.04 -20.09
CA ASP A 125 -3.22 4.84 -21.24
C ASP A 125 -2.37 6.11 -21.42
N LEU A 126 -1.73 6.57 -20.37
CA LEU A 126 -0.84 7.74 -20.40
C LEU A 126 0.59 7.36 -20.81
N PRO A 127 1.35 8.28 -21.44
CA PRO A 127 2.77 8.06 -21.72
C PRO A 127 3.56 7.75 -20.44
N VAL A 128 4.66 7.03 -20.59
CA VAL A 128 5.59 6.78 -19.48
C VAL A 128 6.13 8.11 -18.98
N SER A 129 6.13 8.29 -17.68
CA SER A 129 6.69 9.48 -17.04
C SER A 129 8.21 9.32 -16.88
N HIS A 130 8.92 10.33 -17.23
CA HIS A 130 10.39 10.39 -17.12
C HIS A 130 10.83 11.22 -15.91
#